data_050eeb2adcfffb74fe078e5d3fd03d6c
#
_entry.id   050eeb2adcfffb74fe078e5d3fd03d6c
#
_cell.length_a   1.000
_cell.length_b   1.000
_cell.length_c   1.000
_cell.angle_alpha   90.00
_cell.angle_beta   90.00
_cell.angle_gamma   90.00
#
_symmetry.space_group_name_H-M   'P 1'
#
loop_
_entity.id
_entity.type
_entity.pdbx_description
1 polymer ?
#
loop_
_entity_poly.entity_id
_entity_poly.type
_entity_poly.pdbx_seq_one_letter_code
_entity_poly.pdbx_strand_id
1 'polypeptide(L)'
;AEVQPPVKKDRKPLYLCHGDLDQHHVLMGGSYTAIIEYNRMHLGIQISDLYRFMRKVMEKHGWNLDLGLSMLDSYERVLPMEPKERGCLYYLFLYPEKYWKQLNFYYNANKAWIPARNTDKLRGLEEQQQARNSFLKRLKADCKGCV
;
A
#
# COMPACT_ATOMS: atom_id res chain seq x y z
N ALA A 1 27.00 -9.12 -39.72
CA ALA A 1 26.26 -9.53 -38.54
C ALA A 1 25.24 -8.43 -38.26
N GLU A 2 23.96 -8.65 -38.61
CA GLU A 2 22.87 -7.77 -38.29
C GLU A 2 22.61 -7.87 -36.78
N VAL A 3 22.84 -6.77 -36.06
CA VAL A 3 22.47 -6.63 -34.66
C VAL A 3 20.95 -6.39 -34.60
N GLN A 4 20.21 -7.42 -34.26
CA GLN A 4 18.78 -7.27 -34.01
C GLN A 4 18.56 -6.25 -32.86
N PRO A 5 17.67 -5.28 -33.06
CA PRO A 5 17.34 -4.33 -31.98
C PRO A 5 16.74 -5.11 -30.80
N PRO A 6 17.01 -4.67 -29.56
CA PRO A 6 16.49 -5.35 -28.37
C PRO A 6 14.96 -5.41 -28.43
N VAL A 7 14.41 -6.61 -28.27
CA VAL A 7 12.98 -6.87 -28.17
C VAL A 7 12.40 -5.88 -27.14
N LYS A 8 11.49 -5.01 -27.58
CA LYS A 8 10.75 -4.14 -26.67
C LYS A 8 10.00 -5.04 -25.71
N LYS A 9 10.51 -5.21 -24.48
CA LYS A 9 9.73 -5.77 -23.38
C LYS A 9 8.45 -4.94 -23.31
N ASP A 10 7.29 -5.57 -23.35
CA ASP A 10 5.98 -4.96 -23.14
C ASP A 10 6.02 -4.17 -21.82
N ARG A 11 6.34 -2.90 -21.93
CA ARG A 11 6.29 -2.00 -20.79
C ARG A 11 4.80 -1.73 -20.52
N LYS A 12 4.31 -2.18 -19.39
CA LYS A 12 2.96 -1.79 -18.95
C LYS A 12 2.81 -0.27 -19.02
N PRO A 13 1.63 0.22 -19.41
CA PRO A 13 1.39 1.66 -19.41
C PRO A 13 1.62 2.22 -18.00
N LEU A 14 2.32 3.34 -17.92
CA LEU A 14 2.46 4.11 -16.69
C LEU A 14 1.27 5.07 -16.59
N TYR A 15 0.74 5.20 -15.42
CA TYR A 15 -0.37 6.08 -15.08
C TYR A 15 0.11 7.25 -14.25
N LEU A 16 -0.65 8.32 -14.27
CA LEU A 16 -0.41 9.44 -13.38
C LEU A 16 -0.87 9.05 -11.98
N CYS A 17 0.08 8.90 -11.08
CA CYS A 17 -0.14 8.56 -9.68
C CYS A 17 -0.01 9.81 -8.80
N HIS A 18 -0.81 9.88 -7.75
CA HIS A 18 -0.74 10.94 -6.76
C HIS A 18 0.57 10.88 -5.95
N GLY A 19 1.04 9.68 -5.66
CA GLY A 19 2.31 9.42 -4.99
C GLY A 19 2.32 9.61 -3.47
N ASP A 20 1.26 10.20 -2.90
CA ASP A 20 1.07 10.34 -1.45
C ASP A 20 -0.40 10.29 -1.05
N LEU A 21 -1.21 9.50 -1.73
CA LEU A 21 -2.64 9.41 -1.49
C LEU A 21 -2.92 8.81 -0.11
N ASP A 22 -3.65 9.57 0.71
CA ASP A 22 -4.18 9.13 1.99
C ASP A 22 -5.48 9.86 2.36
N GLN A 23 -6.08 9.50 3.48
CA GLN A 23 -7.34 10.07 3.94
C GLN A 23 -7.31 11.58 4.23
N HIS A 24 -6.13 12.16 4.48
CA HIS A 24 -5.97 13.60 4.73
C HIS A 24 -5.95 14.40 3.44
N HIS A 25 -5.66 13.74 2.31
CA HIS A 25 -5.64 14.33 0.99
C HIS A 25 -6.95 14.14 0.22
N VAL A 26 -7.97 13.54 0.87
CA VAL A 26 -9.31 13.38 0.31
C VAL A 26 -10.27 14.27 1.09
N LEU A 27 -10.78 15.30 0.42
CA LEU A 27 -11.80 16.19 0.98
C LEU A 27 -13.18 15.71 0.55
N MET A 28 -14.05 15.49 1.51
CA MET A 28 -15.43 15.09 1.27
C MET A 28 -16.37 16.25 1.59
N GLY A 29 -16.95 16.84 0.58
CA GLY A 29 -18.04 17.81 0.70
C GLY A 29 -19.40 17.12 0.55
N GLY A 30 -20.50 17.84 0.83
CA GLY A 30 -21.85 17.27 0.71
C GLY A 30 -22.21 16.79 -0.69
N SER A 31 -21.69 17.43 -1.73
CA SER A 31 -21.97 17.11 -3.13
C SER A 31 -20.73 16.81 -3.98
N TYR A 32 -19.54 16.88 -3.41
CA TYR A 32 -18.29 16.65 -4.15
C TYR A 32 -17.23 15.94 -3.30
N THR A 33 -16.32 15.27 -3.99
CA THR A 33 -15.08 14.75 -3.40
C THR A 33 -13.93 15.35 -4.18
N ALA A 34 -12.93 15.90 -3.46
CA ALA A 34 -11.73 16.46 -4.06
C ALA A 34 -10.48 15.78 -3.49
N ILE A 35 -9.48 15.61 -4.34
CA ILE A 35 -8.14 15.17 -3.95
C ILE A 35 -7.23 16.38 -4.02
N ILE A 36 -6.36 16.55 -3.00
CA ILE A 36 -5.46 17.68 -2.85
C ILE A 36 -4.02 17.20 -2.62
N GLU A 37 -3.06 18.14 -2.60
CA GLU A 37 -1.64 17.86 -2.29
C GLU A 37 -0.91 17.00 -3.33
N TYR A 38 -0.96 17.41 -4.60
CA TYR A 38 -0.33 16.71 -5.73
C TYR A 38 1.20 16.88 -5.83
N ASN A 39 1.89 17.32 -4.77
CA ASN A 39 3.32 17.62 -4.78
C ASN A 39 4.23 16.42 -5.09
N ARG A 40 3.71 15.19 -4.96
CA ARG A 40 4.45 13.94 -5.23
C ARG A 40 3.95 13.20 -6.47
N MET A 41 3.20 13.89 -7.31
CA MET A 41 2.65 13.31 -8.52
C MET A 41 3.75 12.83 -9.46
N HIS A 42 3.59 11.61 -9.97
CA HIS A 42 4.57 10.99 -10.86
C HIS A 42 3.92 9.94 -11.76
N LEU A 43 4.64 9.55 -12.80
CA LEU A 43 4.23 8.40 -13.63
C LEU A 43 4.63 7.09 -12.93
N GLY A 44 3.66 6.22 -12.70
CA GLY A 44 3.86 4.96 -11.97
C GLY A 44 2.75 3.96 -12.20
N ILE A 45 2.70 2.93 -11.36
CA ILE A 45 1.64 1.91 -11.34
C ILE A 45 0.54 2.34 -10.36
N GLN A 46 -0.72 2.35 -10.82
CA GLN A 46 -1.87 2.79 -10.01
C GLN A 46 -2.02 2.02 -8.69
N ILE A 47 -1.65 0.75 -8.68
CA ILE A 47 -1.66 -0.09 -7.47
C ILE A 47 -0.84 0.51 -6.33
N SER A 48 0.16 1.36 -6.62
CA SER A 48 0.94 2.02 -5.57
C SER A 48 0.13 3.03 -4.76
N ASP A 49 -0.78 3.77 -5.40
CA ASP A 49 -1.67 4.71 -4.73
C ASP A 49 -2.77 3.97 -3.96
N LEU A 50 -3.36 2.93 -4.56
CA LEU A 50 -4.31 2.05 -3.87
C LEU A 50 -3.69 1.47 -2.60
N TYR A 51 -2.48 0.89 -2.70
CA TYR A 51 -1.76 0.36 -1.55
C TYR A 51 -1.56 1.42 -0.45
N ARG A 52 -1.08 2.62 -0.82
CA ARG A 52 -0.80 3.69 0.15
C ARG A 52 -2.06 4.09 0.90
N PHE A 53 -3.14 4.31 0.17
CA PHE A 53 -4.44 4.71 0.73
C PHE A 53 -4.98 3.60 1.65
N MET A 54 -5.11 2.40 1.14
CA MET A 54 -5.63 1.26 1.90
C MET A 54 -4.78 0.99 3.16
N ARG A 55 -3.46 0.98 3.03
CA ARG A 55 -2.58 0.72 4.17
C ARG A 55 -2.84 1.68 5.32
N LYS A 56 -2.91 2.99 5.03
CA LYS A 56 -3.16 4.00 6.08
C LYS A 56 -4.53 3.86 6.72
N VAL A 57 -5.55 3.56 5.92
CA VAL A 57 -6.90 3.29 6.44
C VAL A 57 -6.90 2.02 7.30
N MET A 58 -6.34 0.93 6.81
CA MET A 58 -6.29 -0.36 7.52
C MET A 58 -5.51 -0.26 8.85
N GLU A 59 -4.36 0.42 8.86
CA GLU A 59 -3.59 0.67 10.08
C GLU A 59 -4.39 1.46 11.13
N LYS A 60 -5.20 2.42 10.70
CA LYS A 60 -6.03 3.23 11.58
C LYS A 60 -7.23 2.43 12.15
N HIS A 61 -7.74 1.48 11.37
CA HIS A 61 -8.92 0.68 11.72
C HIS A 61 -8.56 -0.77 12.13
N GLY A 62 -7.34 -0.99 12.66
CA GLY A 62 -6.92 -2.27 13.25
C GLY A 62 -6.92 -3.44 12.28
N TRP A 63 -6.69 -3.20 10.99
CA TRP A 63 -6.69 -4.21 9.93
C TRP A 63 -8.02 -4.97 9.82
N ASN A 64 -9.14 -4.26 9.98
CA ASN A 64 -10.47 -4.83 9.82
C ASN A 64 -10.62 -5.47 8.43
N LEU A 65 -10.90 -6.78 8.41
CA LEU A 65 -10.94 -7.57 7.19
C LEU A 65 -12.05 -7.11 6.24
N ASP A 66 -13.26 -6.89 6.77
CA ASP A 66 -14.42 -6.53 5.97
C ASP A 66 -14.24 -5.15 5.32
N LEU A 67 -13.64 -4.21 6.06
CA LEU A 67 -13.28 -2.90 5.53
C LEU A 67 -12.28 -3.05 4.37
N GLY A 68 -11.22 -3.84 4.56
CA GLY A 68 -10.22 -4.06 3.52
C GLY A 68 -10.80 -4.69 2.25
N LEU A 69 -11.65 -5.69 2.40
CA LEU A 69 -12.33 -6.33 1.26
C LEU A 69 -13.30 -5.37 0.56
N SER A 70 -14.08 -4.60 1.32
CA SER A 70 -14.98 -3.59 0.76
C SER A 70 -14.26 -2.51 -0.05
N MET A 71 -13.07 -2.10 0.41
CA MET A 71 -12.22 -1.15 -0.33
C MET A 71 -11.73 -1.75 -1.65
N LEU A 72 -11.28 -3.01 -1.64
CA LEU A 72 -10.86 -3.72 -2.85
C LEU A 72 -12.01 -3.88 -3.84
N ASP A 73 -13.17 -4.33 -3.38
CA ASP A 73 -14.36 -4.48 -4.21
C ASP A 73 -14.79 -3.16 -4.82
N SER A 74 -14.72 -2.07 -4.06
CA SER A 74 -15.07 -0.73 -4.54
C SER A 74 -14.11 -0.24 -5.61
N TYR A 75 -12.83 -0.51 -5.46
CA TYR A 75 -11.82 -0.19 -6.47
C TYR A 75 -12.04 -1.01 -7.74
N GLU A 76 -12.22 -2.33 -7.62
CA GLU A 76 -12.37 -3.23 -8.75
C GLU A 76 -13.65 -3.04 -9.58
N ARG A 77 -14.71 -2.48 -8.97
CA ARG A 77 -15.91 -2.07 -9.72
C ARG A 77 -15.61 -0.98 -10.74
N VAL A 78 -14.63 -0.12 -10.47
CA VAL A 78 -14.25 0.98 -11.36
C VAL A 78 -13.09 0.58 -12.25
N LEU A 79 -12.10 -0.10 -11.68
CA LEU A 79 -10.89 -0.51 -12.37
C LEU A 79 -10.52 -1.94 -12.00
N PRO A 80 -10.94 -2.93 -12.78
CA PRO A 80 -10.59 -4.34 -12.53
C PRO A 80 -9.08 -4.56 -12.55
N MET A 81 -8.58 -5.25 -11.52
CA MET A 81 -7.15 -5.58 -11.40
C MET A 81 -6.81 -6.86 -12.17
N GLU A 82 -5.74 -6.83 -12.94
CA GLU A 82 -5.13 -8.04 -13.50
C GLU A 82 -4.53 -8.94 -12.39
N PRO A 83 -4.40 -10.26 -12.62
CA PRO A 83 -3.77 -11.17 -11.64
C PRO A 83 -2.38 -10.71 -11.19
N LYS A 84 -1.57 -10.17 -12.11
CA LYS A 84 -0.23 -9.62 -11.80
C LYS A 84 -0.30 -8.40 -10.88
N GLU A 85 -1.32 -7.57 -11.01
CA GLU A 85 -1.53 -6.38 -10.18
C GLU A 85 -1.98 -6.78 -8.78
N ARG A 86 -2.85 -7.77 -8.65
CA ARG A 86 -3.23 -8.35 -7.35
C ARG A 86 -2.01 -8.95 -6.65
N GLY A 87 -1.15 -9.68 -7.38
CA GLY A 87 0.12 -10.18 -6.86
C GLY A 87 1.03 -9.04 -6.37
N CYS A 88 1.17 -7.98 -7.16
CA CYS A 88 1.93 -6.80 -6.77
C CYS A 88 1.37 -6.18 -5.48
N LEU A 89 0.06 -5.98 -5.40
CA LEU A 89 -0.61 -5.44 -4.22
C LEU A 89 -0.36 -6.32 -2.97
N TYR A 90 -0.44 -7.66 -3.13
CA TYR A 90 -0.12 -8.59 -2.05
C TYR A 90 1.30 -8.40 -1.53
N TYR A 91 2.31 -8.32 -2.41
CA TYR A 91 3.70 -8.12 -1.99
C TYR A 91 3.96 -6.75 -1.37
N LEU A 92 3.28 -5.70 -1.84
CA LEU A 92 3.32 -4.39 -1.20
C LEU A 92 2.78 -4.44 0.24
N PHE A 93 1.67 -5.13 0.46
CA PHE A 93 1.13 -5.32 1.81
C PHE A 93 1.96 -6.28 2.67
N LEU A 94 2.63 -7.25 2.06
CA LEU A 94 3.52 -8.17 2.79
C LEU A 94 4.73 -7.44 3.36
N TYR A 95 5.24 -6.42 2.66
CA TYR A 95 6.39 -5.65 3.12
C TYR A 95 6.07 -4.86 4.40
N PRO A 96 6.81 -5.07 5.50
CA PRO A 96 6.50 -4.47 6.80
C PRO A 96 7.08 -3.05 6.93
N GLU A 97 6.65 -2.14 6.06
CA GLU A 97 7.21 -0.77 5.95
C GLU A 97 7.29 -0.03 7.28
N LYS A 98 6.21 -0.09 8.07
CA LYS A 98 6.12 0.64 9.33
C LYS A 98 7.06 0.06 10.40
N TYR A 99 7.15 -1.27 10.44
CA TYR A 99 8.09 -1.96 11.32
C TYR A 99 9.55 -1.64 10.95
N TRP A 100 9.87 -1.72 9.67
CA TRP A 100 11.17 -1.33 9.14
C TRP A 100 11.55 0.11 9.48
N LYS A 101 10.64 1.06 9.33
CA LYS A 101 10.86 2.46 9.71
C LYS A 101 11.18 2.62 11.21
N GLN A 102 10.49 1.88 12.09
CA GLN A 102 10.77 1.93 13.52
C GLN A 102 12.13 1.31 13.87
N LEU A 103 12.49 0.17 13.26
CA LEU A 103 13.79 -0.45 13.46
C LEU A 103 14.91 0.45 12.94
N ASN A 104 14.76 0.98 11.74
CA ASN A 104 15.75 1.88 11.14
C ASN A 104 15.99 3.13 11.99
N PHE A 105 14.93 3.70 12.54
CA PHE A 105 15.03 4.79 13.50
C PHE A 105 15.78 4.36 14.76
N TYR A 106 15.48 3.18 15.30
CA TYR A 106 16.12 2.65 16.50
C TYR A 106 17.63 2.46 16.32
N TYR A 107 18.03 1.78 15.24
CA TYR A 107 19.44 1.44 15.01
C TYR A 107 20.30 2.62 14.53
N ASN A 108 19.69 3.61 13.85
CA ASN A 108 20.42 4.77 13.32
C ASN A 108 20.30 6.02 14.20
N ALA A 109 19.52 5.98 15.28
CA ALA A 109 19.47 7.08 16.23
C ALA A 109 20.69 7.04 17.16
N ASN A 110 21.59 8.03 17.09
CA ASN A 110 22.70 8.24 18.02
C ASN A 110 22.22 8.67 19.42
N LYS A 111 21.18 8.01 19.96
CA LYS A 111 20.57 8.35 21.25
C LYS A 111 20.75 7.22 22.24
N ALA A 112 21.18 7.58 23.44
CA ALA A 112 21.38 6.64 24.54
C ALA A 112 20.06 6.04 25.11
N TRP A 113 18.89 6.53 24.70
CA TRP A 113 17.60 6.04 25.17
C TRP A 113 16.54 6.07 24.05
N ILE A 114 15.59 5.16 24.14
CA ILE A 114 14.48 5.04 23.20
C ILE A 114 13.29 5.80 23.79
N PRO A 115 12.68 6.76 23.05
CA PRO A 115 11.47 7.41 23.50
C PRO A 115 10.33 6.39 23.68
N ALA A 116 9.59 6.46 24.77
CA ALA A 116 8.44 5.61 25.07
C ALA A 116 7.45 5.54 23.88
N ARG A 117 7.26 6.64 23.17
CA ARG A 117 6.44 6.71 21.96
C ARG A 117 6.85 5.69 20.88
N ASN A 118 8.12 5.31 20.79
CA ASN A 118 8.58 4.35 19.77
C ASN A 118 8.30 2.91 20.21
N THR A 119 8.43 2.62 21.50
CA THR A 119 8.05 1.32 22.06
C THR A 119 6.54 1.10 21.98
N ASP A 120 5.74 2.13 22.24
CA ASP A 120 4.27 2.07 22.09
C ASP A 120 3.85 1.81 20.65
N LYS A 121 4.53 2.42 19.68
CA LYS A 121 4.29 2.13 18.26
C LYS A 121 4.62 0.68 17.88
N LEU A 122 5.70 0.11 18.39
CA LEU A 122 6.05 -1.28 18.14
C LEU A 122 5.02 -2.22 18.76
N ARG A 123 4.58 -1.94 20.00
CA ARG A 123 3.51 -2.70 20.65
C ARG A 123 2.21 -2.65 19.85
N GLY A 124 1.79 -1.48 19.39
CA GLY A 124 0.60 -1.35 18.54
C GLY A 124 0.70 -2.11 17.21
N LEU A 125 1.92 -2.27 16.64
CA LEU A 125 2.12 -3.11 15.46
C LEU A 125 1.99 -4.60 15.79
N GLU A 126 2.47 -5.02 16.95
CA GLU A 126 2.35 -6.40 17.43
C GLU A 126 0.89 -6.78 17.68
N GLU A 127 0.13 -5.92 18.35
CA GLU A 127 -1.29 -6.12 18.61
C GLU A 127 -2.11 -6.28 17.32
N GLN A 128 -1.76 -5.56 16.25
CA GLN A 128 -2.43 -5.63 14.96
C GLN A 128 -1.95 -6.78 14.05
N GLN A 129 -0.89 -7.48 14.43
CA GLN A 129 -0.24 -8.46 13.57
C GLN A 129 -1.15 -9.63 13.17
N GLN A 130 -2.00 -10.10 14.08
CA GLN A 130 -2.91 -11.20 13.80
C GLN A 130 -3.98 -10.80 12.77
N ALA A 131 -4.60 -9.64 12.94
CA ALA A 131 -5.59 -9.11 12.01
C ALA A 131 -4.98 -8.84 10.63
N ARG A 132 -3.78 -8.24 10.59
CA ARG A 132 -3.02 -8.05 9.36
C ARG A 132 -2.72 -9.36 8.64
N ASN A 133 -2.31 -10.40 9.36
CA ASN A 133 -2.04 -11.71 8.79
C ASN A 133 -3.32 -12.35 8.22
N SER A 134 -4.47 -12.17 8.84
CA SER A 134 -5.76 -12.63 8.33
C SER A 134 -6.11 -11.96 7.00
N PHE A 135 -5.94 -10.64 6.91
CA PHE A 135 -6.11 -9.89 5.67
C PHE A 135 -5.15 -10.38 4.57
N LEU A 136 -3.86 -10.56 4.90
CA LEU A 136 -2.86 -11.06 3.94
C LEU A 136 -3.18 -12.47 3.44
N LYS A 137 -3.65 -13.37 4.31
CA LYS A 137 -4.08 -14.73 3.90
C LYS A 137 -5.23 -14.66 2.91
N ARG A 138 -6.21 -13.80 3.15
CA ARG A 138 -7.34 -13.60 2.24
C ARG A 138 -6.87 -13.05 0.89
N LEU A 139 -6.08 -11.98 0.91
CA LEU A 139 -5.55 -11.36 -0.30
C LEU A 139 -4.71 -12.35 -1.13
N LYS A 140 -3.91 -13.20 -0.48
CA LYS A 140 -3.16 -14.27 -1.14
C LYS A 140 -4.05 -15.31 -1.81
N ALA A 141 -5.16 -15.68 -1.18
CA ALA A 141 -6.10 -16.65 -1.73
C ALA A 141 -6.74 -16.13 -3.02
N ASP A 142 -6.97 -14.84 -3.12
CA ASP A 142 -7.54 -14.18 -4.29
C ASP A 142 -6.50 -14.00 -5.43
N CYS A 143 -5.20 -14.17 -5.12
CA CYS A 143 -4.10 -14.14 -6.09
C CYS A 143 -3.83 -15.50 -6.77
N LYS A 144 -4.79 -16.43 -6.86
CA LYS A 144 -4.61 -17.74 -7.49
C LYS A 144 -4.14 -17.57 -8.94
N GLY A 145 -2.85 -17.83 -9.18
CA GLY A 145 -2.20 -17.73 -10.49
C GLY A 145 -0.94 -16.85 -10.54
N CYS A 146 -0.50 -16.28 -9.42
CA CYS A 146 0.67 -15.39 -9.35
C CYS A 146 1.94 -16.05 -8.80
N VAL A 147 1.98 -17.38 -8.64
CA VAL A 147 3.16 -18.15 -8.22
C VAL A 147 3.47 -19.18 -9.29
#